data_42a082590883c75d6def06c18a19635d
#
_entry.id   42a082590883c75d6def06c18a19635d
#
_cell.length_a   1.000
_cell.length_b   1.000
_cell.length_c   1.000
_cell.angle_alpha   90.00
_cell.angle_beta   90.00
_cell.angle_gamma   90.00
#
_symmetry.space_group_name_H-M   'P 1'
#
loop_
_entity.id
_entity.type
_entity.pdbx_description
1 polymer ?
#
loop_
_entity_poly.entity_id
_entity_poly.type
_entity_poly.pdbx_seq_one_letter_code
_entity_poly.pdbx_strand_id
1 'polypeptide(L)'
;IQAAVFSSGVIVFGLIAAQLGLVLLISATMDKLAPAMALGLFSVYAALMGVTLSVIFGVYELGTIGLAFGATASIFAGLSIAGLTTKKDLTRLGPILFASLLGLIVASFANLFFQSSALEWLVSIAGVIIFMGLTLYDSKKIKEMTAKAVVQGDNLAVSRIGAIGALKLYLDLINLFVFILSIVGHRK
;
A
#
# COMPACT_ATOMS: atom_id res chain seq x y z
N ILE A 1 -14.13 -20.62 -6.42
CA ILE A 1 -12.78 -20.33 -5.91
C ILE A 1 -12.88 -19.45 -4.65
N GLN A 2 -13.63 -18.34 -4.64
CA GLN A 2 -13.79 -17.46 -3.46
C GLN A 2 -14.30 -18.22 -2.24
N ALA A 3 -15.40 -18.96 -2.34
CA ALA A 3 -15.97 -19.73 -1.23
C ALA A 3 -14.98 -20.77 -0.66
N ALA A 4 -14.14 -21.38 -1.49
CA ALA A 4 -13.17 -22.38 -1.04
C ALA A 4 -11.93 -21.77 -0.36
N VAL A 5 -11.50 -20.61 -0.79
CA VAL A 5 -10.31 -19.92 -0.23
C VAL A 5 -10.63 -19.25 1.10
N PHE A 6 -11.82 -18.68 1.25
CA PHE A 6 -12.19 -17.91 2.44
C PHE A 6 -13.07 -18.67 3.45
N SER A 7 -13.47 -19.91 3.16
CA SER A 7 -14.14 -20.78 4.13
C SER A 7 -13.22 -21.28 5.25
N SER A 8 -11.90 -21.26 5.03
CA SER A 8 -10.90 -21.65 6.02
C SER A 8 -10.13 -20.44 6.54
N GLY A 9 -10.31 -20.09 7.82
CA GLY A 9 -9.52 -19.04 8.47
C GLY A 9 -8.01 -19.26 8.31
N VAL A 10 -7.56 -20.52 8.26
CA VAL A 10 -6.15 -20.87 8.06
C VAL A 10 -5.61 -20.37 6.72
N ILE A 11 -6.39 -20.46 5.63
CA ILE A 11 -5.97 -19.98 4.31
C ILE A 11 -5.87 -18.45 4.31
N VAL A 12 -6.82 -17.76 4.92
CA VAL A 12 -6.79 -16.29 5.05
C VAL A 12 -5.58 -15.83 5.83
N PHE A 13 -5.31 -16.44 6.99
CA PHE A 13 -4.11 -16.15 7.79
C PHE A 13 -2.83 -16.46 7.01
N GLY A 14 -2.78 -17.57 6.27
CA GLY A 14 -1.66 -17.94 5.42
C GLY A 14 -1.38 -16.90 4.32
N LEU A 15 -2.42 -16.38 3.67
CA LEU A 15 -2.30 -15.32 2.65
C LEU A 15 -1.77 -14.02 3.26
N ILE A 16 -2.30 -13.60 4.40
CA ILE A 16 -1.83 -12.39 5.09
C ILE A 16 -0.36 -12.55 5.52
N ALA A 17 -0.02 -13.69 6.12
CA ALA A 17 1.36 -13.98 6.55
C ALA A 17 2.33 -14.01 5.36
N ALA A 18 1.93 -14.61 4.23
CA ALA A 18 2.74 -14.65 3.01
C ALA A 18 2.97 -13.24 2.45
N GLN A 19 1.94 -12.40 2.41
CA GLN A 19 2.03 -11.02 1.93
C GLN A 19 2.94 -10.18 2.83
N LEU A 20 2.76 -10.24 4.15
CA LEU A 20 3.63 -9.54 5.11
C LEU A 20 5.07 -10.03 5.01
N GLY A 21 5.29 -11.35 4.94
CA GLY A 21 6.60 -11.95 4.77
C GLY A 21 7.29 -11.49 3.48
N LEU A 22 6.55 -11.40 2.37
CA LEU A 22 7.07 -10.93 1.09
C LEU A 22 7.48 -9.45 1.14
N VAL A 23 6.65 -8.59 1.71
CA VAL A 23 6.98 -7.16 1.88
C VAL A 23 8.21 -6.98 2.76
N LEU A 24 8.29 -7.70 3.88
CA LEU A 24 9.45 -7.65 4.77
C LEU A 24 10.72 -8.19 4.09
N LEU A 25 10.61 -9.30 3.35
CA LEU A 25 11.72 -9.88 2.59
C LEU A 25 12.25 -8.89 1.55
N ILE A 26 11.37 -8.32 0.72
CA ILE A 26 11.74 -7.33 -0.29
C ILE A 26 12.40 -6.13 0.39
N SER A 27 11.80 -5.59 1.46
CA SER A 27 12.33 -4.43 2.18
C SER A 27 13.69 -4.69 2.84
N ALA A 28 13.90 -5.87 3.40
CA ALA A 28 15.15 -6.24 4.09
C ALA A 28 16.30 -6.60 3.13
N THR A 29 15.97 -7.07 1.92
CA THR A 29 16.97 -7.52 0.94
C THR A 29 17.16 -6.53 -0.22
N MET A 30 16.54 -5.39 -0.14
CA MET A 30 16.43 -4.32 -1.12
C MET A 30 17.76 -3.96 -1.81
N ASP A 31 18.82 -3.78 -1.00
CA ASP A 31 20.13 -3.38 -1.50
C ASP A 31 20.91 -4.52 -2.19
N LYS A 32 20.46 -5.76 -2.01
CA LYS A 32 21.14 -6.97 -2.49
C LYS A 32 20.43 -7.62 -3.68
N LEU A 33 19.14 -7.32 -3.89
CA LEU A 33 18.35 -7.94 -4.96
C LEU A 33 18.73 -7.40 -6.34
N ALA A 34 18.83 -8.31 -7.31
CA ALA A 34 18.84 -7.92 -8.72
C ALA A 34 17.48 -7.30 -9.10
N PRO A 35 17.43 -6.27 -9.98
CA PRO A 35 16.18 -5.61 -10.37
C PRO A 35 15.11 -6.58 -10.89
N ALA A 36 15.51 -7.57 -11.68
CA ALA A 36 14.59 -8.59 -12.21
C ALA A 36 13.97 -9.44 -11.08
N MET A 37 14.74 -9.78 -10.04
CA MET A 37 14.25 -10.53 -8.89
C MET A 37 13.28 -9.66 -8.06
N ALA A 38 13.58 -8.38 -7.86
CA ALA A 38 12.69 -7.45 -7.17
C ALA A 38 11.35 -7.31 -7.89
N LEU A 39 11.36 -7.20 -9.23
CA LEU A 39 10.15 -7.18 -10.05
C LEU A 39 9.37 -8.51 -10.00
N GLY A 40 10.07 -9.65 -10.00
CA GLY A 40 9.46 -10.97 -9.86
C GLY A 40 8.73 -11.11 -8.52
N LEU A 41 9.38 -10.76 -7.42
CA LEU A 41 8.79 -10.79 -6.08
C LEU A 41 7.61 -9.81 -5.96
N PHE A 42 7.71 -8.63 -6.56
CA PHE A 42 6.60 -7.68 -6.65
C PHE A 42 5.41 -8.28 -7.41
N SER A 43 5.65 -8.95 -8.54
CA SER A 43 4.58 -9.58 -9.33
C SER A 43 3.87 -10.69 -8.55
N VAL A 44 4.61 -11.51 -7.80
CA VAL A 44 4.04 -12.52 -6.90
C VAL A 44 3.19 -11.85 -5.80
N TYR A 45 3.71 -10.79 -5.19
CA TYR A 45 2.97 -10.03 -4.19
C TYR A 45 1.67 -9.46 -4.76
N ALA A 46 1.72 -8.82 -5.94
CA ALA A 46 0.54 -8.25 -6.59
C ALA A 46 -0.51 -9.30 -6.94
N ALA A 47 -0.08 -10.50 -7.37
CA ALA A 47 -0.99 -11.61 -7.63
C ALA A 47 -1.69 -12.10 -6.35
N LEU A 48 -0.94 -12.28 -5.25
CA LEU A 48 -1.51 -12.65 -3.95
C LEU A 48 -2.48 -11.59 -3.44
N MET A 49 -2.15 -10.31 -3.59
CA MET A 49 -3.02 -9.20 -3.22
C MET A 49 -4.30 -9.20 -4.08
N GLY A 50 -4.21 -9.48 -5.37
CA GLY A 50 -5.37 -9.62 -6.26
C GLY A 50 -6.34 -10.71 -5.78
N VAL A 51 -5.81 -11.87 -5.35
CA VAL A 51 -6.64 -12.94 -4.75
C VAL A 51 -7.30 -12.44 -3.47
N THR A 52 -6.58 -11.77 -2.59
CA THR A 52 -7.13 -11.22 -1.34
C THR A 52 -8.22 -10.18 -1.61
N LEU A 53 -7.98 -9.26 -2.54
CA LEU A 53 -8.94 -8.22 -2.92
C LEU A 53 -10.16 -8.77 -3.67
N SER A 54 -10.10 -9.99 -4.21
CA SER A 54 -11.26 -10.59 -4.89
C SER A 54 -12.50 -10.72 -3.99
N VAL A 55 -12.30 -10.77 -2.66
CA VAL A 55 -13.40 -10.77 -1.66
C VAL A 55 -14.27 -9.53 -1.76
N ILE A 56 -13.68 -8.39 -2.11
CA ILE A 56 -14.36 -7.09 -2.20
C ILE A 56 -15.56 -7.18 -3.14
N PHE A 57 -15.46 -7.94 -4.25
CA PHE A 57 -16.55 -8.13 -5.20
C PHE A 57 -17.75 -8.92 -4.63
N GLY A 58 -17.52 -9.71 -3.58
CA GLY A 58 -18.59 -10.42 -2.85
C GLY A 58 -19.27 -9.54 -1.81
N VAL A 59 -18.57 -8.55 -1.26
CA VAL A 59 -19.03 -7.73 -0.11
C VAL A 59 -19.63 -6.41 -0.56
N TYR A 60 -19.07 -5.79 -1.61
CA TYR A 60 -19.47 -4.46 -2.07
C TYR A 60 -20.12 -4.51 -3.45
N GLU A 61 -20.96 -3.52 -3.75
CA GLU A 61 -21.54 -3.34 -5.08
C GLU A 61 -20.48 -2.83 -6.08
N LEU A 62 -20.58 -3.27 -7.34
CA LEU A 62 -19.63 -2.87 -8.40
C LEU A 62 -19.55 -1.35 -8.59
N GLY A 63 -20.70 -0.66 -8.48
CA GLY A 63 -20.75 0.80 -8.57
C GLY A 63 -19.93 1.49 -7.47
N THR A 64 -20.05 0.99 -6.24
CA THR A 64 -19.29 1.48 -5.08
C THR A 64 -17.79 1.22 -5.24
N ILE A 65 -17.42 0.02 -5.71
CA ILE A 65 -16.01 -0.33 -6.00
C ILE A 65 -15.44 0.62 -7.06
N GLY A 66 -16.19 0.86 -8.16
CA GLY A 66 -15.78 1.76 -9.24
C GLY A 66 -15.59 3.19 -8.75
N LEU A 67 -16.50 3.70 -7.92
CA LEU A 67 -16.43 5.03 -7.34
C LEU A 67 -15.23 5.17 -6.39
N ALA A 68 -15.02 4.21 -5.50
CA ALA A 68 -13.88 4.19 -4.60
C ALA A 68 -12.55 4.12 -5.38
N PHE A 69 -12.50 3.29 -6.43
CA PHE A 69 -11.31 3.21 -7.29
C PHE A 69 -11.02 4.52 -8.04
N GLY A 70 -12.04 5.15 -8.62
CA GLY A 70 -11.90 6.44 -9.30
C GLY A 70 -11.41 7.55 -8.36
N ALA A 71 -11.99 7.63 -7.15
CA ALA A 71 -11.57 8.58 -6.12
C ALA A 71 -10.11 8.32 -5.71
N THR A 72 -9.76 7.06 -5.44
CA THR A 72 -8.38 6.65 -5.07
C THR A 72 -7.39 7.01 -6.17
N ALA A 73 -7.68 6.68 -7.42
CA ALA A 73 -6.80 6.96 -8.55
C ALA A 73 -6.56 8.47 -8.72
N SER A 74 -7.60 9.28 -8.54
CA SER A 74 -7.51 10.74 -8.64
C SER A 74 -6.65 11.34 -7.52
N ILE A 75 -6.88 10.91 -6.28
CA ILE A 75 -6.10 11.35 -5.11
C ILE A 75 -4.64 10.91 -5.25
N PHE A 76 -4.41 9.64 -5.59
CA PHE A 76 -3.09 9.07 -5.75
C PHE A 76 -2.29 9.78 -6.85
N ALA A 77 -2.89 10.00 -8.02
CA ALA A 77 -2.25 10.72 -9.12
C ALA A 77 -1.88 12.16 -8.71
N GLY A 78 -2.82 12.88 -8.09
CA GLY A 78 -2.59 14.24 -7.61
C GLY A 78 -1.45 14.32 -6.58
N LEU A 79 -1.42 13.41 -5.61
CA LEU A 79 -0.38 13.36 -4.58
C LEU A 79 0.97 12.90 -5.13
N SER A 80 0.97 11.96 -6.07
CA SER A 80 2.21 11.53 -6.75
C SER A 80 2.83 12.69 -7.54
N ILE A 81 2.02 13.41 -8.31
CA ILE A 81 2.48 14.60 -9.05
C ILE A 81 2.97 15.67 -8.06
N ALA A 82 2.24 15.93 -6.98
CA ALA A 82 2.66 16.87 -5.95
C ALA A 82 3.99 16.45 -5.28
N GLY A 83 4.18 15.17 -4.98
CA GLY A 83 5.42 14.63 -4.45
C GLY A 83 6.60 14.79 -5.42
N LEU A 84 6.36 14.52 -6.71
CA LEU A 84 7.37 14.67 -7.75
C LEU A 84 7.75 16.14 -8.02
N THR A 85 6.86 17.09 -7.78
CA THR A 85 7.06 18.50 -8.11
C THR A 85 7.44 19.36 -6.90
N THR A 86 7.10 18.95 -5.69
CA THR A 86 7.35 19.74 -4.48
C THR A 86 8.84 19.97 -4.23
N LYS A 87 9.16 21.21 -3.83
CA LYS A 87 10.49 21.61 -3.37
C LYS A 87 10.60 21.59 -1.84
N LYS A 88 9.49 21.40 -1.10
CA LYS A 88 9.49 21.38 0.36
C LYS A 88 10.25 20.17 0.89
N ASP A 89 11.00 20.34 1.96
CA ASP A 89 11.63 19.22 2.66
C ASP A 89 10.57 18.39 3.40
N LEU A 90 10.44 17.13 3.02
CA LEU A 90 9.50 16.17 3.61
C LEU A 90 10.22 15.15 4.52
N THR A 91 11.50 15.32 4.79
CA THR A 91 12.31 14.32 5.54
C THR A 91 11.72 14.02 6.91
N ARG A 92 11.16 15.03 7.59
CA ARG A 92 10.52 14.87 8.91
C ARG A 92 9.20 14.10 8.86
N LEU A 93 8.53 14.05 7.71
CA LEU A 93 7.26 13.33 7.58
C LEU A 93 7.46 11.81 7.60
N GLY A 94 8.57 11.29 7.08
CA GLY A 94 8.82 9.85 7.00
C GLY A 94 8.67 9.15 8.36
N PRO A 95 9.42 9.53 9.40
CA PRO A 95 9.31 8.93 10.74
C PRO A 95 7.91 9.08 11.35
N ILE A 96 7.25 10.22 11.14
CA ILE A 96 5.89 10.47 11.66
C ILE A 96 4.89 9.54 10.99
N LEU A 97 4.92 9.45 9.65
CA LEU A 97 4.03 8.57 8.89
C LEU A 97 4.26 7.10 9.23
N PHE A 98 5.52 6.70 9.40
CA PHE A 98 5.85 5.33 9.82
C PHE A 98 5.31 5.02 11.22
N ALA A 99 5.49 5.91 12.18
CA ALA A 99 4.94 5.73 13.53
C ALA A 99 3.40 5.70 13.49
N SER A 100 2.77 6.56 12.68
CA SER A 100 1.32 6.58 12.49
C SER A 100 0.81 5.28 11.86
N LEU A 101 1.56 4.72 10.90
CA LEU A 101 1.24 3.43 10.27
C LEU A 101 1.27 2.29 11.29
N LEU A 102 2.28 2.26 12.18
CA LEU A 102 2.34 1.27 13.25
C LEU A 102 1.14 1.41 14.21
N GLY A 103 0.80 2.64 14.58
CA GLY A 103 -0.40 2.92 15.39
C GLY A 103 -1.69 2.47 14.71
N LEU A 104 -1.81 2.68 13.39
CA LEU A 104 -2.94 2.24 12.59
C LEU A 104 -3.07 0.71 12.58
N ILE A 105 -1.95 0.00 12.43
CA ILE A 105 -1.91 -1.46 12.48
C ILE A 105 -2.39 -1.95 13.85
N VAL A 106 -1.86 -1.40 14.93
CA VAL A 106 -2.27 -1.75 16.30
C VAL A 106 -3.76 -1.49 16.52
N ALA A 107 -4.27 -0.33 16.08
CA ALA A 107 -5.69 0.02 16.19
C ALA A 107 -6.57 -0.94 15.37
N SER A 108 -6.13 -1.35 14.18
CA SER A 108 -6.83 -2.31 13.33
C SER A 108 -6.90 -3.69 14.01
N PHE A 109 -5.78 -4.16 14.58
CA PHE A 109 -5.76 -5.41 15.35
C PHE A 109 -6.66 -5.32 16.59
N ALA A 110 -6.61 -4.22 17.34
CA ALA A 110 -7.49 -4.02 18.50
C ALA A 110 -8.97 -4.11 18.09
N ASN A 111 -9.32 -3.54 16.92
CA ASN A 111 -10.72 -3.60 16.45
C ASN A 111 -11.21 -5.01 16.10
N LEU A 112 -10.32 -5.97 15.84
CA LEU A 112 -10.72 -7.38 15.66
C LEU A 112 -11.33 -7.95 16.95
N PHE A 113 -10.92 -7.45 18.12
CA PHE A 113 -11.44 -7.88 19.42
C PHE A 113 -12.65 -7.05 19.86
N PHE A 114 -12.60 -5.73 19.64
CA PHE A 114 -13.66 -4.82 20.09
C PHE A 114 -14.85 -4.78 19.13
N GLN A 115 -14.67 -5.10 17.84
CA GLN A 115 -15.69 -5.09 16.79
C GLN A 115 -16.53 -3.80 16.80
N SER A 116 -15.88 -2.66 17.07
CA SER A 116 -16.51 -1.36 17.15
C SER A 116 -16.58 -0.69 15.79
N SER A 117 -17.79 -0.41 15.32
CA SER A 117 -18.02 0.33 14.07
C SER A 117 -17.45 1.76 14.11
N ALA A 118 -17.49 2.41 15.27
CA ALA A 118 -16.89 3.73 15.45
C ALA A 118 -15.37 3.68 15.32
N LEU A 119 -14.72 2.64 15.90
CA LEU A 119 -13.28 2.46 15.77
C LEU A 119 -12.90 2.08 14.32
N GLU A 120 -13.69 1.24 13.64
CA GLU A 120 -13.49 0.90 12.23
C GLU A 120 -13.51 2.17 11.35
N TRP A 121 -14.48 3.06 11.58
CA TRP A 121 -14.59 4.31 10.85
C TRP A 121 -13.42 5.25 11.11
N LEU A 122 -12.99 5.41 12.38
CA LEU A 122 -11.83 6.22 12.74
C LEU A 122 -10.54 5.68 12.13
N VAL A 123 -10.33 4.37 12.18
CA VAL A 123 -9.18 3.69 11.56
C VAL A 123 -9.17 3.92 10.05
N SER A 124 -10.35 3.87 9.41
CA SER A 124 -10.45 4.10 7.97
C SER A 124 -10.08 5.52 7.58
N ILE A 125 -10.57 6.54 8.30
CA ILE A 125 -10.20 7.93 8.04
C ILE A 125 -8.69 8.17 8.31
N ALA A 126 -8.19 7.67 9.43
CA ALA A 126 -6.76 7.78 9.76
C ALA A 126 -5.92 7.10 8.67
N GLY A 127 -6.34 5.93 8.18
CA GLY A 127 -5.69 5.20 7.09
C GLY A 127 -5.62 6.03 5.81
N VAL A 128 -6.72 6.65 5.39
CA VAL A 128 -6.72 7.54 4.21
C VAL A 128 -5.69 8.66 4.39
N ILE A 129 -5.69 9.35 5.53
CA ILE A 129 -4.77 10.47 5.78
C ILE A 129 -3.30 10.00 5.77
N ILE A 130 -3.01 8.87 6.41
CA ILE A 130 -1.66 8.30 6.48
C ILE A 130 -1.17 7.91 5.08
N PHE A 131 -1.99 7.17 4.29
CA PHE A 131 -1.58 6.72 2.97
C PHE A 131 -1.53 7.85 1.93
N MET A 132 -2.32 8.90 2.08
CA MET A 132 -2.15 10.15 1.34
C MET A 132 -0.77 10.77 1.62
N GLY A 133 -0.38 10.84 2.89
CA GLY A 133 0.93 11.34 3.31
C GLY A 133 2.08 10.46 2.79
N LEU A 134 1.94 9.13 2.86
CA LEU A 134 2.92 8.18 2.34
C LEU A 134 3.08 8.30 0.83
N THR A 135 2.00 8.37 0.06
CA THR A 135 2.04 8.57 -1.39
C THR A 135 2.85 9.82 -1.78
N LEU A 136 2.59 10.94 -1.10
CA LEU A 136 3.32 12.19 -1.32
C LEU A 136 4.81 12.05 -0.98
N TYR A 137 5.10 11.48 0.20
CA TYR A 137 6.46 11.28 0.71
C TYR A 137 7.26 10.31 -0.15
N ASP A 138 6.70 9.13 -0.46
CA ASP A 138 7.40 8.08 -1.21
C ASP A 138 7.64 8.51 -2.67
N SER A 139 6.68 9.19 -3.31
CA SER A 139 6.88 9.76 -4.65
C SER A 139 8.06 10.72 -4.69
N LYS A 140 8.18 11.63 -3.70
CA LYS A 140 9.33 12.53 -3.59
C LYS A 140 10.63 11.77 -3.33
N LYS A 141 10.62 10.85 -2.39
CA LYS A 141 11.80 10.07 -2.00
C LYS A 141 12.35 9.24 -3.15
N ILE A 142 11.47 8.58 -3.92
CA ILE A 142 11.84 7.82 -5.12
C ILE A 142 12.52 8.74 -6.14
N LYS A 143 11.94 9.92 -6.42
CA LYS A 143 12.55 10.92 -7.30
C LYS A 143 13.97 11.32 -6.86
N GLU A 144 14.13 11.66 -5.57
CA GLU A 144 15.41 12.11 -5.02
C GLU A 144 16.47 11.00 -5.07
N MET A 145 16.09 9.76 -4.74
CA MET A 145 17.00 8.61 -4.82
C MET A 145 17.40 8.33 -6.26
N THR A 146 16.45 8.35 -7.20
CA THR A 146 16.71 8.16 -8.63
C THR A 146 17.63 9.24 -9.18
N ALA A 147 17.37 10.50 -8.86
CA ALA A 147 18.22 11.62 -9.30
C ALA A 147 19.65 11.47 -8.80
N LYS A 148 19.86 11.06 -7.55
CA LYS A 148 21.20 10.79 -6.99
C LYS A 148 21.90 9.65 -7.72
N ALA A 149 21.22 8.54 -7.97
CA ALA A 149 21.78 7.38 -8.67
C ALA A 149 22.16 7.71 -10.11
N VAL A 150 21.35 8.50 -10.81
CA VAL A 150 21.65 8.98 -12.18
C VAL A 150 22.91 9.85 -12.20
N VAL A 151 23.05 10.79 -11.26
CA VAL A 151 24.25 11.65 -11.17
C VAL A 151 25.51 10.83 -10.88
N GLN A 152 25.39 9.72 -10.14
CA GLN A 152 26.48 8.80 -9.85
C GLN A 152 26.79 7.82 -10.99
N GLY A 153 25.97 7.80 -12.04
CA GLY A 153 26.10 6.85 -13.17
C GLY A 153 25.76 5.39 -12.80
N ASP A 154 25.07 5.17 -11.66
CA ASP A 154 24.72 3.83 -11.19
C ASP A 154 23.36 3.37 -11.77
N ASN A 155 23.42 2.86 -13.00
CA ASN A 155 22.23 2.35 -13.69
C ASN A 155 21.57 1.17 -12.96
N LEU A 156 22.34 0.38 -12.21
CA LEU A 156 21.81 -0.74 -11.43
C LEU A 156 21.00 -0.21 -10.23
N ALA A 157 21.49 0.82 -9.54
CA ALA A 157 20.75 1.48 -8.49
C ALA A 157 19.45 2.13 -9.02
N VAL A 158 19.48 2.79 -10.18
CA VAL A 158 18.28 3.35 -10.82
C VAL A 158 17.22 2.26 -11.04
N SER A 159 17.62 1.11 -11.59
CA SER A 159 16.69 0.00 -11.85
C SER A 159 16.13 -0.59 -10.55
N ARG A 160 16.95 -0.72 -9.51
CA ARG A 160 16.51 -1.19 -8.17
C ARG A 160 15.52 -0.20 -7.55
N ILE A 161 15.84 1.09 -7.55
CA ILE A 161 14.96 2.14 -7.02
C ILE A 161 13.61 2.12 -7.75
N GLY A 162 13.61 1.90 -9.07
CA GLY A 162 12.38 1.78 -9.85
C GLY A 162 11.50 0.62 -9.39
N ALA A 163 12.08 -0.58 -9.22
CA ALA A 163 11.33 -1.76 -8.79
C ALA A 163 10.74 -1.60 -7.38
N ILE A 164 11.51 -1.05 -6.46
CA ILE A 164 11.11 -0.84 -5.08
C ILE A 164 10.12 0.30 -4.96
N GLY A 165 10.35 1.37 -5.72
CA GLY A 165 9.44 2.49 -5.82
C GLY A 165 8.07 2.06 -6.32
N ALA A 166 8.03 1.18 -7.34
CA ALA A 166 6.80 0.60 -7.85
C ALA A 166 6.05 -0.20 -6.77
N LEU A 167 6.76 -1.05 -6.00
CA LEU A 167 6.17 -1.78 -4.89
C LEU A 167 5.57 -0.85 -3.83
N LYS A 168 6.33 0.17 -3.40
CA LYS A 168 5.86 1.12 -2.39
C LYS A 168 4.62 1.87 -2.82
N LEU A 169 4.66 2.46 -4.01
CA LEU A 169 3.51 3.20 -4.56
C LEU A 169 2.31 2.29 -4.80
N TYR A 170 2.53 1.02 -5.17
CA TYR A 170 1.47 0.04 -5.26
C TYR A 170 0.82 -0.24 -3.90
N LEU A 171 1.63 -0.41 -2.86
CA LEU A 171 1.14 -0.58 -1.48
C LEU A 171 0.32 0.62 -1.03
N ASP A 172 0.81 1.83 -1.27
CA ASP A 172 0.10 3.06 -0.93
C ASP A 172 -1.25 3.14 -1.64
N LEU A 173 -1.27 2.87 -2.96
CA LEU A 173 -2.48 2.87 -3.78
C LEU A 173 -3.52 1.87 -3.27
N ILE A 174 -3.11 0.63 -3.04
CA ILE A 174 -4.04 -0.44 -2.62
C ILE A 174 -4.59 -0.17 -1.21
N ASN A 175 -3.74 0.26 -0.27
CA ASN A 175 -4.21 0.59 1.07
C ASN A 175 -5.13 1.81 1.07
N LEU A 176 -4.79 2.86 0.30
CA LEU A 176 -5.66 4.02 0.13
C LEU A 176 -7.02 3.61 -0.44
N PHE A 177 -7.04 2.73 -1.45
CA PHE A 177 -8.27 2.19 -2.03
C PHE A 177 -9.11 1.43 -1.00
N VAL A 178 -8.51 0.54 -0.22
CA VAL A 178 -9.22 -0.26 0.79
C VAL A 178 -9.83 0.64 1.85
N PHE A 179 -9.10 1.66 2.34
CA PHE A 179 -9.63 2.59 3.34
C PHE A 179 -10.71 3.51 2.77
N ILE A 180 -10.58 4.01 1.55
CA ILE A 180 -11.64 4.78 0.89
C ILE A 180 -12.88 3.91 0.68
N LEU A 181 -12.71 2.66 0.21
CA LEU A 181 -13.80 1.72 0.04
C LEU A 181 -14.51 1.42 1.36
N SER A 182 -13.77 1.30 2.47
CA SER A 182 -14.34 1.10 3.81
C SER A 182 -15.19 2.28 4.28
N ILE A 183 -14.85 3.52 3.88
CA ILE A 183 -15.62 4.72 4.23
C ILE A 183 -16.88 4.87 3.35
N VAL A 184 -16.74 4.65 2.04
CA VAL A 184 -17.80 4.90 1.05
C VAL A 184 -18.69 3.66 0.86
N GLY A 185 -18.15 2.50 1.19
CA GLY A 185 -18.75 1.20 0.87
C GLY A 185 -19.99 0.90 1.69
N HIS A 186 -21.14 0.88 1.05
CA HIS A 186 -22.30 0.21 1.59
C HIS A 186 -22.09 -1.30 1.39
N ARG A 187 -21.99 -2.02 2.51
CA ARG A 187 -21.93 -3.51 2.49
C ARG A 187 -23.30 -4.04 2.03
N LYS A 188 -23.28 -5.04 1.16
CA LYS A 188 -24.49 -5.75 0.70
C LYS A 188 -25.15 -6.48 1.86
#